data_825022e64d8b88a019e8c1be8ccadb74
#
_entry.id   825022e64d8b88a019e8c1be8ccadb74
#
_cell.length_a   1.000
_cell.length_b   1.000
_cell.length_c   1.000
_cell.angle_alpha   90.00
_cell.angle_beta   90.00
_cell.angle_gamma   90.00
#
_symmetry.space_group_name_H-M   'P 1'
#
loop_
_entity.id
_entity.type
_entity.pdbx_description
1 polymer ?
#
loop_
_entity_poly.entity_id
_entity_poly.type
_entity_poly.pdbx_seq_one_letter_code
_entity_poly.pdbx_strand_id
1 'polypeptide(L)'
;MYQHILIPTDGSKLAHRAVTHGLSLAKAVGAKVTALDVEPTFNVYGVPSSKVRQMTRAFAEHAEHAKAHAASILISVADAAKISEVPCETVQMIHDHPYEAIVATAKEKG
;
A
#
# COMPACT_ATOMS: atom_id res chain seq x y z
N MET A 1 -10.39 1.33 23.04
CA MET A 1 -9.10 1.87 22.57
C MET A 1 -8.61 1.07 21.37
N TYR A 2 -7.97 1.70 20.41
CA TYR A 2 -7.49 1.02 19.21
C TYR A 2 -6.34 0.09 19.53
N GLN A 3 -6.45 -1.15 19.09
CA GLN A 3 -5.39 -2.16 19.25
C GLN A 3 -4.63 -2.39 17.95
N HIS A 4 -5.22 -2.00 16.82
CA HIS A 4 -4.65 -2.21 15.49
C HIS A 4 -5.06 -1.06 14.59
N ILE A 5 -4.10 -0.43 13.95
CA ILE A 5 -4.33 0.71 13.05
C ILE A 5 -3.89 0.32 11.65
N LEU A 6 -4.78 0.47 10.69
CA LEU A 6 -4.50 0.27 9.27
C LEU A 6 -4.21 1.63 8.63
N ILE A 7 -3.06 1.74 7.98
CA ILE A 7 -2.64 2.99 7.31
C ILE A 7 -2.43 2.70 5.84
N PRO A 8 -3.37 3.12 4.96
CA PRO A 8 -3.12 3.08 3.53
C PRO A 8 -2.15 4.18 3.13
N THR A 9 -1.23 3.88 2.22
CA THR A 9 -0.25 4.84 1.75
C THR A 9 0.04 4.66 0.26
N ASP A 10 0.23 5.78 -0.44
CA ASP A 10 0.63 5.81 -1.85
C ASP A 10 1.98 6.53 -2.05
N GLY A 11 2.67 6.86 -0.95
CA GLY A 11 3.94 7.57 -1.00
C GLY A 11 3.82 9.08 -1.18
N SER A 12 2.61 9.63 -1.27
CA SER A 12 2.41 11.06 -1.39
C SER A 12 2.78 11.79 -0.09
N LYS A 13 2.93 13.12 -0.17
CA LYS A 13 3.19 13.95 1.02
C LYS A 13 2.06 13.84 2.03
N LEU A 14 0.82 13.79 1.54
CA LEU A 14 -0.35 13.65 2.41
C LEU A 14 -0.38 12.29 3.09
N ALA A 15 -0.09 11.23 2.35
CA ALA A 15 0.02 9.88 2.91
C ALA A 15 1.16 9.79 3.93
N HIS A 16 2.28 10.45 3.67
CA HIS A 16 3.40 10.49 4.61
C HIS A 16 2.99 11.13 5.94
N ARG A 17 2.20 12.20 5.91
CA ARG A 17 1.66 12.82 7.11
C ARG A 17 0.72 11.86 7.86
N ALA A 18 -0.12 11.12 7.12
CA ALA A 18 -1.01 10.13 7.71
C ALA A 18 -0.21 9.03 8.41
N VAL A 19 0.88 8.57 7.81
CA VAL A 19 1.78 7.58 8.41
C VAL A 19 2.38 8.12 9.71
N THR A 20 2.90 9.34 9.69
CA THR A 20 3.49 9.97 10.87
C THR A 20 2.48 10.08 12.01
N HIS A 21 1.27 10.55 11.73
CA HIS A 21 0.21 10.67 12.73
C HIS A 21 -0.25 9.29 13.22
N GLY A 22 -0.39 8.32 12.32
CA GLY A 22 -0.79 6.96 12.66
C GLY A 22 0.23 6.28 13.58
N LEU A 23 1.51 6.43 13.30
CA LEU A 23 2.57 5.87 14.14
C LEU A 23 2.60 6.53 15.52
N SER A 24 2.43 7.84 15.59
CA SER A 24 2.36 8.57 16.86
C SER A 24 1.19 8.09 17.69
N LEU A 25 0.01 7.93 17.08
CA LEU A 25 -1.17 7.42 17.76
C LEU A 25 -0.95 5.99 18.24
N ALA A 26 -0.42 5.13 17.38
CA ALA A 26 -0.15 3.73 17.73
C ALA A 26 0.79 3.63 18.92
N LYS A 27 1.83 4.43 18.96
CA LYS A 27 2.76 4.46 20.09
C LYS A 27 2.07 4.90 21.37
N ALA A 28 1.24 5.95 21.28
CA ALA A 28 0.53 6.49 22.44
C ALA A 28 -0.45 5.51 23.05
N VAL A 29 -1.12 4.69 22.24
CA VAL A 29 -2.15 3.75 22.72
C VAL A 29 -1.67 2.29 22.79
N GLY A 30 -0.45 2.02 22.41
CA GLY A 30 0.11 0.66 22.42
C GLY A 30 -0.46 -0.24 21.32
N ALA A 31 -0.84 0.34 20.18
CA ALA A 31 -1.39 -0.41 19.05
C ALA A 31 -0.30 -0.88 18.10
N LYS A 32 -0.60 -1.93 17.33
CA LYS A 32 0.21 -2.33 16.18
C LYS A 32 -0.33 -1.65 14.91
N VAL A 33 0.47 -1.60 13.87
CA VAL A 33 0.13 -0.95 12.60
C VAL A 33 0.26 -1.93 11.44
N THR A 34 -0.67 -1.86 10.51
CA THR A 34 -0.52 -2.48 9.20
C THR A 34 -0.49 -1.35 8.17
N ALA A 35 0.61 -1.26 7.42
CA ALA A 35 0.74 -0.31 6.32
C ALA A 35 0.36 -1.01 5.03
N LEU A 36 -0.53 -0.42 4.25
CA LEU A 36 -1.06 -1.00 3.03
C LEU A 36 -0.80 -0.08 1.85
N ASP A 37 -0.12 -0.59 0.83
CA ASP A 37 0.01 0.08 -0.46
C ASP A 37 -0.87 -0.65 -1.47
N VAL A 38 -1.81 0.07 -2.07
CA VAL A 38 -2.70 -0.45 -3.12
C VAL A 38 -2.33 0.20 -4.43
N GLU A 39 -1.84 -0.60 -5.37
CA GLU A 39 -1.48 -0.14 -6.70
C GLU A 39 -2.62 -0.45 -7.69
N PRO A 40 -2.88 0.44 -8.68
CA PRO A 40 -3.93 0.19 -9.67
C PRO A 40 -3.51 -0.90 -10.64
N THR A 41 -4.50 -1.62 -11.17
CA THR A 41 -4.25 -2.59 -12.23
C THR A 41 -4.02 -1.86 -13.55
N PHE A 42 -3.24 -2.49 -14.43
CA PHE A 42 -3.03 -1.98 -15.79
C PHE A 42 -4.18 -2.45 -16.68
N ASN A 43 -4.90 -1.50 -17.29
CA ASN A 43 -6.10 -1.79 -18.07
C ASN A 43 -5.78 -1.79 -19.57
N VAL A 44 -6.12 -2.90 -20.26
CA VAL A 44 -5.90 -3.07 -21.70
C VAL A 44 -7.21 -2.97 -22.50
N TYR A 45 -8.29 -2.52 -21.90
CA TYR A 45 -9.57 -2.38 -22.59
C TYR A 45 -9.49 -1.39 -23.75
N GLY A 46 -10.09 -1.79 -24.88
CA GLY A 46 -10.13 -0.95 -26.08
C GLY A 46 -8.86 -1.03 -26.94
N VAL A 47 -7.91 -1.88 -26.59
CA VAL A 47 -6.68 -2.06 -27.37
C VAL A 47 -6.92 -3.04 -28.52
N PRO A 48 -6.56 -2.69 -29.80
CA PRO A 48 -6.65 -3.62 -30.91
C PRO A 48 -5.79 -4.85 -30.66
N SER A 49 -6.27 -6.02 -31.09
CA SER A 49 -5.53 -7.29 -30.90
C SER A 49 -4.13 -7.29 -31.52
N SER A 50 -3.94 -6.51 -32.59
CA SER A 50 -2.63 -6.33 -33.21
C SER A 50 -1.59 -5.68 -32.31
N LYS A 51 -2.02 -4.97 -31.26
CA LYS A 51 -1.15 -4.29 -30.31
C LYS A 51 -1.06 -5.01 -28.96
N VAL A 52 -1.81 -6.09 -28.78
CA VAL A 52 -1.86 -6.81 -27.51
C VAL A 52 -0.47 -7.34 -27.09
N ARG A 53 0.33 -7.80 -28.08
CA ARG A 53 1.67 -8.30 -27.78
C ARG A 53 2.58 -7.23 -27.19
N GLN A 54 2.53 -5.99 -27.73
CA GLN A 54 3.28 -4.86 -27.20
C GLN A 54 2.74 -4.44 -25.81
N MET A 55 1.42 -4.51 -25.66
CA MET A 55 0.77 -4.17 -24.39
C MET A 55 1.07 -5.18 -23.30
N THR A 56 1.26 -6.46 -23.64
CA THR A 56 1.63 -7.48 -22.67
C THR A 56 2.99 -7.16 -22.03
N ARG A 57 3.94 -6.70 -22.86
CA ARG A 57 5.25 -6.29 -22.36
C ARG A 57 5.15 -5.04 -21.48
N ALA A 58 4.37 -4.03 -21.91
CA ALA A 58 4.13 -2.83 -21.15
C ALA A 58 3.42 -3.16 -19.82
N PHE A 59 2.50 -4.11 -19.84
CA PHE A 59 1.82 -4.59 -18.64
C PHE A 59 2.80 -5.19 -17.64
N ALA A 60 3.71 -6.05 -18.11
CA ALA A 60 4.72 -6.67 -17.25
C ALA A 60 5.66 -5.63 -16.65
N GLU A 61 6.11 -4.65 -17.45
CA GLU A 61 6.95 -3.56 -16.97
C GLU A 61 6.22 -2.70 -15.95
N HIS A 62 4.95 -2.39 -16.19
CA HIS A 62 4.12 -1.64 -15.24
C HIS A 62 3.98 -2.38 -13.91
N ALA A 63 3.72 -3.68 -13.96
CA ALA A 63 3.58 -4.48 -12.74
C ALA A 63 4.86 -4.51 -11.93
N GLU A 64 6.03 -4.63 -12.58
CA GLU A 64 7.33 -4.57 -11.90
C GLU A 64 7.58 -3.19 -11.28
N HIS A 65 7.29 -2.12 -12.00
CA HIS A 65 7.45 -0.76 -11.48
C HIS A 65 6.52 -0.52 -10.29
N ALA A 66 5.26 -0.93 -10.37
CA ALA A 66 4.31 -0.78 -9.28
C ALA A 66 4.77 -1.55 -8.05
N LYS A 67 5.25 -2.78 -8.24
CA LYS A 67 5.75 -3.60 -7.14
C LYS A 67 6.98 -3.00 -6.47
N ALA A 68 7.93 -2.50 -7.26
CA ALA A 68 9.14 -1.85 -6.74
C ALA A 68 8.80 -0.54 -6.03
N HIS A 69 7.88 0.24 -6.58
CA HIS A 69 7.39 1.49 -5.99
C HIS A 69 6.74 1.23 -4.63
N ALA A 70 5.82 0.25 -4.57
CA ALA A 70 5.16 -0.13 -3.34
C ALA A 70 6.15 -0.64 -2.29
N ALA A 71 7.11 -1.47 -2.70
CA ALA A 71 8.14 -1.99 -1.80
C ALA A 71 8.95 -0.85 -1.18
N SER A 72 9.37 0.13 -1.99
CA SER A 72 10.13 1.30 -1.52
C SER A 72 9.34 2.11 -0.49
N ILE A 73 8.05 2.36 -0.76
CA ILE A 73 7.17 3.09 0.14
C ILE A 73 7.02 2.34 1.47
N LEU A 74 6.76 1.04 1.40
CA LEU A 74 6.51 0.23 2.59
C LEU A 74 7.77 0.03 3.43
N ILE A 75 8.94 -0.07 2.82
CA ILE A 75 10.22 -0.11 3.54
C ILE A 75 10.41 1.18 4.34
N SER A 76 10.11 2.32 3.73
CA SER A 76 10.20 3.62 4.39
C SER A 76 9.27 3.69 5.62
N VAL A 77 8.05 3.19 5.50
CA VAL A 77 7.09 3.14 6.61
C VAL A 77 7.57 2.18 7.70
N ALA A 78 8.06 1.01 7.32
CA ALA A 78 8.58 0.03 8.28
C ALA A 78 9.77 0.57 9.06
N ASP A 79 10.67 1.30 8.41
CA ASP A 79 11.81 1.95 9.06
C ASP A 79 11.35 3.01 10.05
N ALA A 80 10.37 3.83 9.68
CA ALA A 80 9.80 4.85 10.56
C ALA A 80 9.13 4.20 11.78
N ALA A 81 8.42 3.10 11.59
CA ALA A 81 7.78 2.35 12.67
C ALA A 81 8.82 1.76 13.62
N LYS A 82 9.92 1.24 13.09
CA LYS A 82 11.01 0.70 13.89
C LYS A 82 11.66 1.78 14.76
N ILE A 83 11.90 2.95 14.20
CA ILE A 83 12.44 4.09 14.94
C ILE A 83 11.48 4.51 16.06
N SER A 84 10.18 4.46 15.80
CA SER A 84 9.15 4.81 16.78
C SER A 84 8.83 3.66 17.77
N GLU A 85 9.44 2.49 17.58
CA GLU A 85 9.21 1.30 18.41
C GLU A 85 7.76 0.83 18.32
N VAL A 86 7.14 0.90 17.14
CA VAL A 86 5.76 0.46 16.86
C VAL A 86 5.80 -0.83 16.05
N PRO A 87 5.14 -1.90 16.50
CA PRO A 87 5.01 -3.11 15.67
C PRO A 87 4.28 -2.79 14.37
N CYS A 88 4.88 -3.14 13.24
CA CYS A 88 4.34 -2.80 11.92
C CYS A 88 4.43 -3.98 10.96
N GLU A 89 3.31 -4.30 10.32
CA GLU A 89 3.24 -5.23 9.22
C GLU A 89 3.01 -4.44 7.93
N THR A 90 3.62 -4.84 6.83
CA THR A 90 3.43 -4.19 5.53
C THR A 90 2.74 -5.14 4.56
N VAL A 91 1.81 -4.61 3.77
CA VAL A 91 1.04 -5.37 2.79
C VAL A 91 1.02 -4.62 1.47
N GLN A 92 1.34 -5.31 0.37
CA GLN A 92 1.17 -4.81 -0.99
C GLN A 92 -0.05 -5.46 -1.60
N MET A 93 -0.83 -4.69 -2.36
CA MET A 93 -2.01 -5.19 -3.04
C MET A 93 -2.20 -4.47 -4.37
N ILE A 94 -2.61 -5.21 -5.40
CA ILE A 94 -3.01 -4.64 -6.68
C ILE A 94 -4.52 -4.76 -6.78
N HIS A 95 -5.21 -3.65 -6.96
CA HIS A 95 -6.67 -3.62 -6.96
C HIS A 95 -7.18 -2.41 -7.74
N ASP A 96 -8.28 -2.59 -8.49
CA ASP A 96 -8.90 -1.50 -9.24
C ASP A 96 -9.57 -0.47 -8.34
N HIS A 97 -10.03 -0.91 -7.18
CA HIS A 97 -10.76 -0.06 -6.23
C HIS A 97 -10.05 -0.07 -4.89
N PRO A 98 -9.17 0.93 -4.63
CA PRO A 98 -8.40 0.99 -3.39
C PRO A 98 -9.24 0.91 -2.12
N TYR A 99 -10.43 1.52 -2.11
CA TYR A 99 -11.29 1.48 -0.94
C TYR A 99 -11.76 0.07 -0.59
N GLU A 100 -12.01 -0.78 -1.59
CA GLU A 100 -12.41 -2.17 -1.37
C GLU A 100 -11.27 -2.97 -0.78
N ALA A 101 -10.06 -2.77 -1.28
CA ALA A 101 -8.85 -3.41 -0.76
C ALA A 101 -8.60 -3.00 0.70
N ILE A 102 -8.79 -1.73 1.02
CA ILE A 102 -8.62 -1.21 2.38
C ILE A 102 -9.61 -1.87 3.33
N VAL A 103 -10.89 -1.93 2.95
CA VAL A 103 -11.94 -2.54 3.77
C VAL A 103 -11.68 -4.04 3.97
N ALA A 104 -11.32 -4.75 2.90
CA ALA A 104 -11.03 -6.17 2.96
C ALA A 104 -9.83 -6.46 3.88
N THR A 105 -8.77 -5.66 3.78
CA THR A 105 -7.58 -5.80 4.62
C THR A 105 -7.91 -5.52 6.08
N ALA A 106 -8.72 -4.50 6.36
CA ALA A 106 -9.13 -4.17 7.71
C ALA A 106 -9.92 -5.32 8.35
N LYS A 107 -10.81 -5.96 7.60
CA LYS A 107 -11.58 -7.12 8.07
C LYS A 107 -10.69 -8.34 8.31
N GLU A 108 -9.73 -8.60 7.43
CA GLU A 108 -8.82 -9.73 7.53
C GLU A 108 -7.88 -9.61 8.73
N LYS A 109 -7.36 -8.43 8.97
CA LYS A 109 -6.35 -8.20 10.01
C LYS A 109 -6.95 -7.87 11.39
N GLY A 110 -8.19 -7.51 11.42
CA GLY A 110 -8.84 -7.11 12.67
C GLY A 110 -8.55 -5.68 13.02
#